data_b7ee9cd0a1a4e8af34dd6e3db8644f1a
#
_entry.id   b7ee9cd0a1a4e8af34dd6e3db8644f1a
#
_cell.length_a   1.000
_cell.length_b   1.000
_cell.length_c   1.000
_cell.angle_alpha   90.00
_cell.angle_beta   90.00
_cell.angle_gamma   90.00
#
_symmetry.space_group_name_H-M   'P 1'
#
loop_
_entity.id
_entity.type
_entity.pdbx_description
1 polymer ?
#
loop_
_entity_poly.entity_id
_entity_poly.type
_entity_poly.pdbx_seq_one_letter_code
_entity_poly.pdbx_strand_id
1 'polypeptide(L)'
;MIERFCSTLEGLYDNWDQASKNPARYAHCNIHWKRISDNELTSKQWYQYKGEDNPYRNRWHRVIIRNDTIVVQNWSLEWKDHNRCCDMLFFAVEDYYTGMVSTYDCIVNGGMVKSMVEFDGKIYRSKDQGWKDGKVVWGSDLVYEFQKKNGVY
;
A
#
# COMPACT_ATOMS: atom_id res chain seq x y z
N MET A 1 18.50 -5.31 6.04
CA MET A 1 17.71 -4.40 5.17
C MET A 1 16.25 -4.86 5.05
N ILE A 2 16.00 -6.07 4.57
CA ILE A 2 14.62 -6.61 4.42
C ILE A 2 13.93 -6.73 5.76
N GLU A 3 14.61 -7.24 6.79
CA GLU A 3 14.01 -7.40 8.12
C GLU A 3 13.49 -6.08 8.69
N ARG A 4 14.31 -5.04 8.63
CA ARG A 4 13.91 -3.73 9.13
C ARG A 4 12.75 -3.15 8.32
N PHE A 5 12.78 -3.30 7.00
CA PHE A 5 11.71 -2.83 6.13
C PHE A 5 10.38 -3.52 6.49
N CYS A 6 10.38 -4.85 6.55
CA CYS A 6 9.17 -5.61 6.82
C CYS A 6 8.63 -5.35 8.24
N SER A 7 9.50 -5.28 9.23
CA SER A 7 9.06 -5.00 10.61
C SER A 7 8.52 -3.58 10.78
N THR A 8 9.03 -2.63 10.00
CA THR A 8 8.52 -1.26 10.00
C THR A 8 7.15 -1.18 9.32
N LEU A 9 6.96 -1.92 8.23
CA LEU A 9 5.73 -1.90 7.44
C LEU A 9 4.58 -2.65 8.09
N GLU A 10 4.85 -3.82 8.69
CA GLU A 10 3.79 -4.68 9.22
C GLU A 10 2.95 -3.97 10.27
N GLY A 11 1.65 -4.20 10.24
CA GLY A 11 0.73 -3.65 11.21
C GLY A 11 -0.66 -3.44 10.65
N LEU A 12 -1.57 -3.12 11.56
CA LEU A 12 -2.94 -2.73 11.26
C LEU A 12 -3.03 -1.21 11.39
N TYR A 13 -3.55 -0.58 10.35
CA TYR A 13 -3.61 0.88 10.23
C TYR A 13 -5.03 1.32 9.92
N ASP A 14 -5.44 2.52 10.39
CA ASP A 14 -6.63 3.18 9.89
C ASP A 14 -6.43 4.69 9.78
N ASN A 15 -7.32 5.34 9.05
CA ASN A 15 -7.32 6.79 8.88
C ASN A 15 -8.46 7.48 9.64
N TRP A 16 -8.91 6.89 10.74
CA TRP A 16 -10.03 7.46 11.52
C TRP A 16 -9.82 8.93 11.87
N ASP A 17 -8.61 9.29 12.30
CA ASP A 17 -8.29 10.67 12.67
C ASP A 17 -8.56 11.63 11.51
N GLN A 18 -8.13 11.27 10.31
CA GLN A 18 -8.34 12.07 9.10
C GLN A 18 -9.81 12.06 8.67
N ALA A 19 -10.43 10.89 8.62
CA ALA A 19 -11.80 10.71 8.15
C ALA A 19 -12.81 11.35 9.09
N SER A 20 -12.60 11.28 10.41
CA SER A 20 -13.51 11.90 11.38
C SER A 20 -13.49 13.43 11.33
N LYS A 21 -12.34 14.00 11.00
CA LYS A 21 -12.19 15.46 10.88
C LYS A 21 -12.69 16.00 9.55
N ASN A 22 -12.70 15.19 8.50
CA ASN A 22 -13.11 15.63 7.17
C ASN A 22 -13.82 14.52 6.40
N PRO A 23 -15.01 14.08 6.86
CA PRO A 23 -15.71 12.93 6.28
C PRO A 23 -16.22 13.16 4.86
N ALA A 24 -16.34 14.42 4.44
CA ALA A 24 -16.76 14.74 3.08
C ALA A 24 -15.66 14.44 2.05
N ARG A 25 -14.39 14.40 2.46
CA ARG A 25 -13.25 14.20 1.58
C ARG A 25 -12.59 12.85 1.73
N TYR A 26 -12.65 12.25 2.93
CA TYR A 26 -11.95 10.99 3.22
C TYR A 26 -12.91 9.94 3.74
N ALA A 27 -12.94 8.80 3.05
CA ALA A 27 -13.60 7.62 3.57
C ALA A 27 -12.79 7.03 4.72
N HIS A 28 -13.46 6.40 5.68
CA HIS A 28 -12.78 5.65 6.73
C HIS A 28 -12.32 4.31 6.17
N CYS A 29 -11.01 4.15 6.06
CA CYS A 29 -10.35 2.98 5.46
C CYS A 29 -9.44 2.30 6.46
N ASN A 30 -9.21 1.01 6.23
CA ASN A 30 -8.29 0.20 7.03
C ASN A 30 -7.30 -0.48 6.09
N ILE A 31 -6.06 -0.67 6.58
CA ILE A 31 -5.01 -1.40 5.88
C ILE A 31 -4.38 -2.36 6.87
N HIS A 32 -4.24 -3.62 6.48
CA HIS A 32 -3.49 -4.60 7.26
C HIS A 32 -2.35 -5.15 6.43
N TRP A 33 -1.12 -4.82 6.83
CA TRP A 33 0.09 -5.44 6.33
C TRP A 33 0.48 -6.54 7.30
N LYS A 34 0.27 -7.79 6.90
CA LYS A 34 0.52 -8.95 7.74
C LYS A 34 1.74 -9.70 7.23
N ARG A 35 2.71 -9.90 8.10
CA ARG A 35 3.91 -10.65 7.77
C ARG A 35 3.61 -12.14 7.82
N ILE A 36 4.02 -12.89 6.79
CA ILE A 36 3.80 -14.34 6.69
C ILE A 36 5.10 -15.14 6.64
N SER A 37 6.22 -14.50 6.38
CA SER A 37 7.56 -15.09 6.46
C SER A 37 8.60 -13.97 6.59
N ASP A 38 9.89 -14.33 6.55
CA ASP A 38 10.97 -13.35 6.69
C ASP A 38 10.90 -12.21 5.66
N ASN A 39 10.44 -12.51 4.45
CA ASN A 39 10.38 -11.53 3.36
C ASN A 39 9.05 -11.54 2.61
N GLU A 40 8.00 -12.04 3.23
CA GLU A 40 6.69 -12.11 2.59
C GLU A 40 5.62 -11.50 3.48
N LEU A 41 4.72 -10.72 2.85
CA LEU A 41 3.60 -10.08 3.54
C LEU A 41 2.33 -10.23 2.70
N THR A 42 1.21 -10.08 3.38
CA THR A 42 -0.07 -9.85 2.70
C THR A 42 -0.51 -8.42 2.97
N SER A 43 -1.21 -7.80 2.03
CA SER A 43 -1.88 -6.52 2.27
C SER A 43 -3.37 -6.67 1.99
N LYS A 44 -4.16 -6.14 2.89
CA LYS A 44 -5.60 -6.13 2.77
C LYS A 44 -6.09 -4.72 3.09
N GLN A 45 -6.96 -4.17 2.22
CA GLN A 45 -7.52 -2.84 2.41
C GLN A 45 -9.03 -2.90 2.27
N TRP A 46 -9.74 -2.26 3.20
CA TRP A 46 -11.20 -2.27 3.17
C TRP A 46 -11.76 -0.97 3.72
N TYR A 47 -12.94 -0.62 3.24
CA TYR A 47 -13.72 0.47 3.82
C TYR A 47 -14.39 -0.01 5.09
N GLN A 48 -14.36 0.81 6.13
CA GLN A 48 -14.95 0.46 7.43
C GLN A 48 -16.41 0.04 7.30
N TYR A 49 -17.19 0.73 6.48
CA TYR A 49 -18.61 0.44 6.33
C TYR A 49 -18.90 -0.88 5.59
N LYS A 50 -17.94 -1.39 4.83
CA LYS A 50 -18.08 -2.68 4.13
C LYS A 50 -17.51 -3.86 4.91
N GLY A 51 -16.61 -3.60 5.84
CA GLY A 51 -15.99 -4.62 6.68
C GLY A 51 -14.81 -5.35 6.04
N GLU A 52 -14.03 -5.99 6.88
CA GLU A 52 -12.80 -6.68 6.48
C GLU A 52 -13.05 -7.83 5.50
N ASP A 53 -14.22 -8.49 5.58
CA ASP A 53 -14.54 -9.61 4.70
C ASP A 53 -14.84 -9.18 3.26
N ASN A 54 -14.95 -7.89 3.02
CA ASN A 54 -15.22 -7.33 1.70
C ASN A 54 -14.13 -6.32 1.30
N PRO A 55 -12.86 -6.75 1.24
CA PRO A 55 -11.77 -5.82 0.92
C PRO A 55 -11.86 -5.35 -0.53
N TYR A 56 -11.48 -4.09 -0.76
CA TYR A 56 -11.35 -3.58 -2.12
C TYR A 56 -9.95 -3.89 -2.69
N ARG A 57 -9.00 -4.30 -1.85
CA ARG A 57 -7.67 -4.75 -2.27
C ARG A 57 -7.21 -5.86 -1.35
N ASN A 58 -6.68 -6.94 -1.94
CA ASN A 58 -6.10 -8.05 -1.21
C ASN A 58 -5.00 -8.65 -2.09
N ARG A 59 -3.75 -8.56 -1.64
CA ARG A 59 -2.57 -8.95 -2.41
C ARG A 59 -1.55 -9.64 -1.52
N TRP A 60 -0.69 -10.44 -2.17
CA TRP A 60 0.47 -11.03 -1.54
C TRP A 60 1.73 -10.38 -2.08
N HIS A 61 2.75 -10.26 -1.25
CA HIS A 61 3.96 -9.52 -1.58
C HIS A 61 5.19 -10.28 -1.15
N ARG A 62 6.18 -10.34 -2.03
CA ARG A 62 7.52 -10.82 -1.70
C ARG A 62 8.46 -9.63 -1.78
N VAL A 63 9.27 -9.46 -0.74
CA VAL A 63 10.23 -8.36 -0.66
C VAL A 63 11.59 -8.88 -1.06
N ILE A 64 12.20 -8.28 -2.06
CA ILE A 64 13.52 -8.64 -2.56
C ILE A 64 14.40 -7.39 -2.67
N ILE A 65 15.71 -7.63 -2.81
CA ILE A 65 16.67 -6.56 -3.11
C ILE A 65 17.13 -6.75 -4.56
N ARG A 66 17.06 -5.67 -5.32
CA ARG A 66 17.54 -5.64 -6.70
C ARG A 66 18.33 -4.35 -6.90
N ASN A 67 19.62 -4.46 -7.27
CA ASN A 67 20.49 -3.30 -7.45
C ASN A 67 20.44 -2.34 -6.25
N ASP A 68 20.58 -2.90 -5.04
CA ASP A 68 20.55 -2.16 -3.76
C ASP A 68 19.23 -1.45 -3.47
N THR A 69 18.19 -1.74 -4.22
CA THR A 69 16.85 -1.16 -4.05
C THR A 69 15.89 -2.23 -3.51
N ILE A 70 15.04 -1.84 -2.58
CA ILE A 70 13.98 -2.70 -2.06
C ILE A 70 12.86 -2.75 -3.09
N VAL A 71 12.50 -3.97 -3.50
CA VAL A 71 11.39 -4.21 -4.42
C VAL A 71 10.31 -4.98 -3.66
N VAL A 72 9.10 -4.44 -3.63
CA VAL A 72 7.92 -5.12 -3.09
C VAL A 72 7.15 -5.66 -4.29
N GLN A 73 7.20 -6.96 -4.48
CA GLN A 73 6.51 -7.62 -5.58
C GLN A 73 5.01 -7.62 -5.34
N ASN A 74 4.26 -7.55 -6.41
CA ASN A 74 2.79 -7.55 -6.38
C ASN A 74 2.27 -8.85 -6.97
N TRP A 75 1.72 -9.71 -6.11
CA TRP A 75 1.17 -11.01 -6.47
C TRP A 75 -0.31 -11.08 -6.15
N SER A 76 -1.04 -11.89 -6.92
CA SER A 76 -2.37 -12.31 -6.52
C SER A 76 -2.28 -13.28 -5.33
N LEU A 77 -3.41 -13.60 -4.71
CA LEU A 77 -3.46 -14.47 -3.54
C LEU A 77 -2.82 -15.83 -3.84
N GLU A 78 -2.10 -16.35 -2.83
CA GLU A 78 -1.44 -17.67 -2.88
C GLU A 78 -0.39 -17.78 -3.99
N TRP A 79 0.25 -16.65 -4.33
CA TRP A 79 1.32 -16.57 -5.33
C TRP A 79 0.91 -17.05 -6.72
N LYS A 80 -0.38 -16.91 -7.07
CA LYS A 80 -0.89 -17.42 -8.32
C LYS A 80 -0.33 -16.68 -9.53
N ASP A 81 -0.40 -15.35 -9.53
CA ASP A 81 0.06 -14.52 -10.63
C ASP A 81 0.94 -13.40 -10.12
N HIS A 82 2.14 -13.25 -10.70
CA HIS A 82 3.02 -12.14 -10.42
C HIS A 82 2.73 -10.99 -11.39
N ASN A 83 2.17 -9.93 -10.88
CA ASN A 83 1.94 -8.72 -11.66
C ASN A 83 3.18 -7.81 -11.61
N ARG A 84 4.19 -8.16 -12.41
CA ARG A 84 5.50 -7.49 -12.38
C ARG A 84 5.43 -6.01 -12.69
N CYS A 85 4.53 -5.60 -13.57
CA CYS A 85 4.38 -4.19 -13.93
C CYS A 85 3.92 -3.33 -12.76
N CYS A 86 3.34 -3.95 -11.73
CA CYS A 86 2.84 -3.27 -10.54
C CYS A 86 3.74 -3.44 -9.31
N ASP A 87 4.93 -4.03 -9.47
CA ASP A 87 5.91 -4.07 -8.39
C ASP A 87 6.28 -2.64 -7.97
N MET A 88 6.59 -2.46 -6.70
CA MET A 88 6.94 -1.16 -6.15
C MET A 88 8.41 -1.10 -5.75
N LEU A 89 9.02 0.04 -5.98
CA LEU A 89 10.38 0.34 -5.51
C LEU A 89 10.30 1.19 -4.25
N PHE A 90 11.08 0.82 -3.24
CA PHE A 90 11.15 1.56 -1.98
C PHE A 90 12.57 2.01 -1.66
N PHE A 91 12.66 3.20 -1.09
CA PHE A 91 13.91 3.84 -0.70
C PHE A 91 13.82 4.29 0.76
N ALA A 92 14.91 4.10 1.50
CA ALA A 92 15.01 4.64 2.85
C ALA A 92 15.42 6.11 2.76
N VAL A 93 14.68 6.98 3.44
CA VAL A 93 14.95 8.42 3.52
C VAL A 93 14.90 8.80 4.99
N GLU A 94 16.07 9.05 5.60
CA GLU A 94 16.18 9.34 7.03
C GLU A 94 15.54 8.23 7.88
N ASP A 95 14.40 8.49 8.52
CA ASP A 95 13.72 7.55 9.41
C ASP A 95 12.42 6.99 8.83
N TYR A 96 12.19 7.17 7.52
CA TYR A 96 11.01 6.62 6.86
C TYR A 96 11.38 5.98 5.52
N TYR A 97 10.42 5.24 4.95
CA TYR A 97 10.53 4.66 3.62
C TYR A 97 9.54 5.35 2.68
N THR A 98 9.97 5.56 1.44
CA THR A 98 9.10 6.09 0.39
C THR A 98 9.13 5.14 -0.80
N GLY A 99 7.98 4.92 -1.42
CA GLY A 99 7.85 3.99 -2.53
C GLY A 99 6.90 4.45 -3.62
N MET A 100 7.10 3.86 -4.80
CA MET A 100 6.28 4.12 -5.97
C MET A 100 6.22 2.89 -6.85
N VAL A 101 5.21 2.80 -7.71
CA VAL A 101 5.14 1.74 -8.71
C VAL A 101 6.33 1.85 -9.66
N SER A 102 6.91 0.70 -10.04
CA SER A 102 8.20 0.64 -10.73
C SER A 102 8.15 0.94 -12.23
N THR A 103 6.97 0.91 -12.85
CA THR A 103 6.82 1.08 -14.30
C THR A 103 5.63 1.98 -14.64
N TYR A 104 5.54 2.39 -15.90
CA TYR A 104 4.37 3.07 -16.44
C TYR A 104 3.36 2.08 -17.04
N ASP A 105 3.62 0.78 -16.93
CA ASP A 105 2.81 -0.28 -17.54
C ASP A 105 1.85 -0.96 -16.56
N CYS A 106 1.78 -0.48 -15.32
CA CYS A 106 0.83 -1.01 -14.33
C CYS A 106 -0.57 -0.47 -14.65
N ILE A 107 -1.41 -1.33 -15.20
CA ILE A 107 -2.78 -0.97 -15.55
C ILE A 107 -3.73 -1.70 -14.61
N VAL A 108 -4.56 -0.96 -13.89
CA VAL A 108 -5.58 -1.49 -12.99
C VAL A 108 -6.88 -0.76 -13.26
N ASN A 109 -7.96 -1.51 -13.46
CA ASN A 109 -9.30 -0.97 -13.72
C ASN A 109 -9.28 0.10 -14.82
N GLY A 110 -8.53 -0.17 -15.90
CA GLY A 110 -8.46 0.70 -17.07
C GLY A 110 -7.56 1.92 -16.93
N GLY A 111 -6.88 2.10 -15.80
CA GLY A 111 -6.02 3.25 -15.58
C GLY A 111 -4.57 2.87 -15.33
N MET A 112 -3.64 3.67 -15.87
CA MET A 112 -2.23 3.56 -15.55
C MET A 112 -2.01 4.03 -14.11
N VAL A 113 -1.45 3.18 -13.27
CA VAL A 113 -1.28 3.46 -11.85
C VAL A 113 -0.15 4.45 -11.62
N LYS A 114 -0.47 5.52 -10.90
CA LYS A 114 0.50 6.38 -10.25
C LYS A 114 0.27 6.26 -8.76
N SER A 115 1.30 5.85 -8.03
CA SER A 115 1.19 5.58 -6.60
C SER A 115 2.33 6.24 -5.84
N MET A 116 2.04 6.58 -4.60
CA MET A 116 3.02 7.04 -3.61
C MET A 116 2.67 6.38 -2.29
N VAL A 117 3.68 5.81 -1.63
CA VAL A 117 3.54 5.24 -0.29
C VAL A 117 4.71 5.73 0.56
N GLU A 118 4.43 6.19 1.76
CA GLU A 118 5.44 6.55 2.75
C GLU A 118 5.05 5.97 4.10
N PHE A 119 6.01 5.42 4.84
CA PHE A 119 5.72 4.90 6.19
C PHE A 119 6.97 4.93 7.07
N ASP A 120 6.77 5.06 8.38
CA ASP A 120 7.85 5.12 9.39
C ASP A 120 7.66 4.15 10.56
N GLY A 121 6.65 3.29 10.50
CA GLY A 121 6.32 2.38 11.59
C GLY A 121 5.22 2.90 12.52
N LYS A 122 4.77 4.14 12.33
CA LYS A 122 3.68 4.76 13.09
C LYS A 122 2.62 5.32 12.15
N ILE A 123 3.03 6.01 11.10
CA ILE A 123 2.18 6.65 10.13
C ILE A 123 2.44 6.03 8.76
N TYR A 124 1.38 5.84 8.01
CA TYR A 124 1.41 5.32 6.65
C TYR A 124 0.61 6.29 5.78
N ARG A 125 1.26 6.84 4.75
CA ARG A 125 0.61 7.74 3.80
C ARG A 125 0.59 7.10 2.44
N SER A 126 -0.53 7.25 1.75
CA SER A 126 -0.65 6.74 0.39
C SER A 126 -1.51 7.63 -0.49
N LYS A 127 -1.19 7.59 -1.77
CA LYS A 127 -1.97 8.25 -2.81
C LYS A 127 -1.89 7.36 -4.04
N ASP A 128 -3.06 6.87 -4.48
CA ASP A 128 -3.17 6.01 -5.66
C ASP A 128 -4.12 6.63 -6.66
N GLN A 129 -3.71 6.66 -7.93
CA GLN A 129 -4.54 7.13 -9.02
C GLN A 129 -4.34 6.25 -10.25
N GLY A 130 -5.42 6.04 -11.00
CA GLY A 130 -5.35 5.47 -12.34
C GLY A 130 -5.59 6.57 -13.37
N TRP A 131 -4.71 6.63 -14.37
CA TRP A 131 -4.72 7.65 -15.43
C TRP A 131 -4.97 7.01 -16.79
N LYS A 132 -5.81 7.64 -17.60
CA LYS A 132 -6.04 7.25 -18.98
C LYS A 132 -6.31 8.48 -19.81
N ASP A 133 -5.61 8.59 -20.96
CA ASP A 133 -5.75 9.71 -21.89
C ASP A 133 -5.59 11.08 -21.18
N GLY A 134 -4.62 11.19 -20.28
CA GLY A 134 -4.33 12.41 -19.54
C GLY A 134 -5.32 12.78 -18.45
N LYS A 135 -6.21 11.86 -18.07
CA LYS A 135 -7.25 12.10 -17.06
C LYS A 135 -7.21 11.04 -15.97
N VAL A 136 -7.58 11.42 -14.76
CA VAL A 136 -7.77 10.47 -13.65
C VAL A 136 -9.09 9.74 -13.87
N VAL A 137 -9.02 8.41 -13.99
CA VAL A 137 -10.21 7.57 -14.20
C VAL A 137 -10.64 6.86 -12.92
N TRP A 138 -9.76 6.77 -11.92
CA TRP A 138 -10.09 6.33 -10.57
C TRP A 138 -9.05 6.85 -9.59
N GLY A 139 -9.39 6.80 -8.30
CA GLY A 139 -8.54 7.29 -7.23
C GLY A 139 -8.73 8.77 -6.94
N SER A 140 -7.99 9.26 -5.96
CA SER A 140 -8.09 10.61 -5.45
C SER A 140 -6.75 11.33 -5.58
N ASP A 141 -6.77 12.66 -5.72
CA ASP A 141 -5.56 13.48 -5.62
C ASP A 141 -5.23 13.82 -4.17
N LEU A 142 -5.99 13.27 -3.22
CA LEU A 142 -5.76 13.45 -1.79
C LEU A 142 -4.81 12.39 -1.25
N VAL A 143 -3.93 12.80 -0.34
CA VAL A 143 -3.07 11.87 0.40
C VAL A 143 -3.86 11.34 1.59
N TYR A 144 -4.01 10.01 1.66
CA TYR A 144 -4.61 9.35 2.81
C TYR A 144 -3.52 9.10 3.85
N GLU A 145 -3.79 9.46 5.09
CA GLU A 145 -2.88 9.30 6.22
C GLU A 145 -3.47 8.35 7.24
N PHE A 146 -2.76 7.24 7.45
CA PHE A 146 -3.18 6.18 8.35
C PHE A 146 -2.26 6.13 9.56
N GLN A 147 -2.81 5.72 10.70
CA GLN A 147 -2.06 5.55 11.93
C GLN A 147 -2.05 4.08 12.32
N LYS A 148 -0.89 3.58 12.72
CA LYS A 148 -0.74 2.20 13.18
C LYS A 148 -1.45 2.03 14.51
N LYS A 149 -2.29 0.99 14.59
CA LYS A 149 -2.98 0.63 15.83
C LYS A 149 -2.05 -0.18 16.72
N ASN A 150 -1.98 0.16 17.99
CA ASN A 150 -1.12 -0.52 18.94
C ASN A 150 -1.73 -1.86 19.37
N GLY A 151 -0.89 -2.92 19.33
CA GLY A 151 -1.20 -4.21 19.93
C GLY A 151 -2.24 -5.07 19.22
N VAL A 152 -2.60 -4.75 17.96
CA VAL A 152 -3.60 -5.51 17.19
C VAL A 152 -3.05 -5.78 15.80
N TYR A 153 -2.57 -6.99 15.57
CA TYR A 153 -2.05 -7.39 14.26
C TYR A 153 -2.60 -8.75 13.84
#